data_6740869a79f93a80af68c83c069f5044
#
_entry.id   6740869a79f93a80af68c83c069f5044
#
_cell.length_a   1.000
_cell.length_b   1.000
_cell.length_c   1.000
_cell.angle_alpha   90.00
_cell.angle_beta   90.00
_cell.angle_gamma   90.00
#
_symmetry.space_group_name_H-M   'P 1'
#
loop_
_entity.id
_entity.type
_entity.pdbx_description
1 polymer ?
#
loop_
_entity_poly.entity_id
_entity_poly.type
_entity_poly.pdbx_seq_one_letter_code
_entity_poly.pdbx_strand_id
1 'polypeptide(L)'
;MKKILLGFALALGLTGAMAAGSSIPMDKAPKRTNDMAALQNGAKIFVNYCLSCHSAAFMRYNRLRDIGLTDKQIAENLAFATDKIGDTMKASI
;
A
#
# COMPACT_ATOMS: atom_id res chain seq x y z
N MET A 1 -13.39 -41.51 27.64
CA MET A 1 -13.47 -41.28 26.19
C MET A 1 -13.59 -39.81 25.80
N LYS A 2 -14.47 -39.01 26.42
CA LYS A 2 -14.57 -37.56 26.09
C LYS A 2 -13.29 -36.74 26.26
N LYS A 3 -12.48 -37.04 27.27
CA LYS A 3 -11.21 -36.36 27.54
C LYS A 3 -10.11 -36.70 26.54
N ILE A 4 -10.14 -37.90 25.96
CA ILE A 4 -9.18 -38.35 24.93
C ILE A 4 -9.51 -37.73 23.57
N LEU A 5 -10.79 -37.56 23.24
CA LEU A 5 -11.23 -36.88 22.02
C LEU A 5 -10.87 -35.40 22.03
N LEU A 6 -10.95 -34.72 23.18
CA LEU A 6 -10.61 -33.34 23.35
C LEU A 6 -9.08 -33.12 23.18
N GLY A 7 -8.25 -34.01 23.71
CA GLY A 7 -6.80 -34.00 23.54
C GLY A 7 -6.38 -34.22 22.09
N PHE A 8 -7.05 -35.08 21.37
CA PHE A 8 -6.77 -35.37 19.96
C PHE A 8 -7.15 -34.18 19.05
N ALA A 9 -8.28 -33.51 19.34
CA ALA A 9 -8.69 -32.31 18.61
C ALA A 9 -7.73 -31.13 18.83
N LEU A 10 -7.17 -30.97 20.03
CA LEU A 10 -6.17 -29.94 20.31
C LEU A 10 -4.83 -30.21 19.61
N ALA A 11 -4.43 -31.48 19.52
CA ALA A 11 -3.18 -31.88 18.86
C ALA A 11 -3.24 -31.66 17.32
N LEU A 12 -4.40 -31.85 16.69
CA LEU A 12 -4.57 -31.59 15.25
C LEU A 12 -4.63 -30.08 14.91
N GLY A 13 -4.99 -29.22 15.85
CA GLY A 13 -5.09 -27.77 15.64
C GLY A 13 -3.73 -27.04 15.61
N LEU A 14 -2.65 -27.68 16.11
CA LEU A 14 -1.33 -27.03 16.19
C LEU A 14 -0.44 -27.21 14.95
N THR A 15 -0.82 -28.05 14.01
CA THR A 15 0.03 -28.35 12.83
C THR A 15 -0.13 -27.38 11.66
N GLY A 16 -1.11 -26.45 11.74
CA GLY A 16 -1.40 -25.50 10.65
C GLY A 16 -0.59 -24.21 10.62
N ALA A 17 0.24 -23.93 11.64
CA ALA A 17 0.86 -22.61 11.79
C ALA A 17 2.28 -22.46 11.16
N MET A 18 2.82 -23.49 10.54
CA MET A 18 4.21 -23.51 10.03
C MET A 18 4.34 -23.20 8.53
N ALA A 19 3.26 -22.88 7.83
CA ALA A 19 3.31 -22.71 6.36
C ALA A 19 3.60 -21.27 5.89
N ALA A 20 3.88 -20.31 6.78
CA ALA A 20 4.07 -18.91 6.43
C ALA A 20 5.54 -18.44 6.49
N GLY A 21 6.49 -19.34 6.48
CA GLY A 21 7.93 -19.03 6.46
C GLY A 21 8.49 -19.09 5.06
N SER A 22 8.41 -18.01 4.28
CA SER A 22 9.22 -17.87 3.08
C SER A 22 10.69 -17.77 3.50
N SER A 23 11.48 -18.80 3.16
CA SER A 23 12.93 -18.83 3.40
C SER A 23 13.73 -18.06 2.34
N ILE A 24 13.08 -17.28 1.50
CA ILE A 24 13.74 -16.48 0.45
C ILE A 24 14.31 -15.21 1.11
N PRO A 25 15.63 -15.01 1.09
CA PRO A 25 16.24 -13.79 1.58
C PRO A 25 15.79 -12.62 0.70
N MET A 26 15.18 -11.61 1.31
CA MET A 26 14.74 -10.41 0.62
C MET A 26 15.58 -9.21 1.04
N ASP A 27 15.93 -8.38 0.08
CA ASP A 27 16.60 -7.12 0.35
C ASP A 27 15.67 -6.17 1.10
N LYS A 28 16.25 -5.43 2.04
CA LYS A 28 15.49 -4.40 2.77
C LYS A 28 15.29 -3.18 1.88
N ALA A 29 14.06 -2.71 1.78
CA ALA A 29 13.77 -1.45 1.11
C ALA A 29 14.49 -0.28 1.80
N PRO A 30 15.01 0.69 1.04
CA PRO A 30 15.58 1.91 1.61
C PRO A 30 14.56 2.65 2.46
N LYS A 31 14.94 3.03 3.68
CA LYS A 31 14.06 3.79 4.58
C LYS A 31 14.16 5.28 4.26
N ARG A 32 13.23 5.81 3.48
CA ARG A 32 13.13 7.22 3.11
C ARG A 32 11.76 7.83 3.48
N THR A 33 11.14 7.31 4.52
CA THR A 33 9.79 7.72 4.95
C THR A 33 9.70 9.15 5.48
N ASN A 34 10.83 9.76 5.82
CA ASN A 34 10.91 11.16 6.28
C ASN A 34 11.60 12.09 5.26
N ASP A 35 11.96 11.58 4.11
CA ASP A 35 12.56 12.39 3.03
C ASP A 35 11.44 12.91 2.12
N MET A 36 11.01 14.16 2.35
CA MET A 36 9.90 14.77 1.62
C MET A 36 10.19 14.86 0.11
N ALA A 37 11.42 15.15 -0.29
CA ALA A 37 11.78 15.18 -1.70
C ALA A 37 11.65 13.81 -2.37
N ALA A 38 12.10 12.76 -1.69
CA ALA A 38 11.93 11.38 -2.17
C ALA A 38 10.46 10.97 -2.24
N LEU A 39 9.64 11.33 -1.25
CA LEU A 39 8.21 11.03 -1.22
C LEU A 39 7.44 11.76 -2.33
N GLN A 40 7.74 13.03 -2.56
CA GLN A 40 7.14 13.82 -3.65
C GLN A 40 7.54 13.26 -5.02
N ASN A 41 8.82 12.91 -5.20
CA ASN A 41 9.27 12.26 -6.42
C ASN A 41 8.61 10.89 -6.63
N GLY A 42 8.45 10.11 -5.58
CA GLY A 42 7.73 8.84 -5.60
C GLY A 42 6.26 9.00 -6.01
N ALA A 43 5.56 9.99 -5.49
CA ALA A 43 4.20 10.33 -5.88
C ALA A 43 4.12 10.70 -7.37
N LYS A 44 5.06 11.50 -7.88
CA LYS A 44 5.16 11.84 -9.29
C LYS A 44 5.36 10.59 -10.17
N ILE A 45 6.27 9.71 -9.79
CA ILE A 45 6.53 8.47 -10.52
C ILE A 45 5.29 7.58 -10.50
N PHE A 46 4.63 7.42 -9.36
CA PHE A 46 3.42 6.61 -9.25
C PHE A 46 2.32 7.11 -10.18
N VAL A 47 2.01 8.40 -10.13
CA VAL A 47 0.94 8.99 -10.95
C VAL A 47 1.24 8.91 -12.45
N ASN A 48 2.50 9.08 -12.84
CA ASN A 48 2.86 9.11 -14.26
C ASN A 48 3.08 7.73 -14.88
N TYR A 49 3.52 6.73 -14.10
CA TYR A 49 3.92 5.43 -14.65
C TYR A 49 3.11 4.25 -14.12
N CYS A 50 2.71 4.27 -12.84
CA CYS A 50 2.04 3.13 -12.23
C CYS A 50 0.51 3.24 -12.26
N LEU A 51 -0.03 4.43 -12.10
CA LEU A 51 -1.47 4.68 -12.00
C LEU A 51 -2.24 4.30 -13.26
N SER A 52 -1.61 4.27 -14.41
CA SER A 52 -2.24 3.81 -15.64
C SER A 52 -2.75 2.36 -15.57
N CYS A 53 -2.09 1.52 -14.78
CA CYS A 53 -2.44 0.12 -14.57
C CYS A 53 -2.85 -0.20 -13.13
N HIS A 54 -2.35 0.56 -12.14
CA HIS A 54 -2.56 0.30 -10.73
C HIS A 54 -3.33 1.42 -10.03
N SER A 55 -4.57 1.14 -9.69
CA SER A 55 -5.33 2.06 -8.83
C SER A 55 -4.81 2.03 -7.41
N ALA A 56 -4.74 3.21 -6.78
CA ALA A 56 -4.68 3.36 -5.33
C ALA A 56 -6.06 3.80 -4.83
N ALA A 57 -7.04 2.90 -4.95
CA ALA A 57 -8.47 3.20 -4.79
C ALA A 57 -8.87 3.71 -3.41
N PHE A 58 -8.04 3.48 -2.39
CA PHE A 58 -8.24 3.98 -1.03
C PHE A 58 -7.42 5.23 -0.71
N MET A 59 -6.60 5.71 -1.66
CA MET A 59 -5.82 6.92 -1.53
C MET A 59 -6.51 8.06 -2.29
N ARG A 60 -6.71 9.18 -1.61
CA ARG A 60 -7.19 10.43 -2.22
C ARG A 60 -6.03 11.34 -2.57
N TYR A 61 -6.14 12.08 -3.68
CA TYR A 61 -5.09 13.03 -4.08
C TYR A 61 -4.78 14.07 -3.00
N ASN A 62 -5.79 14.54 -2.24
CA ASN A 62 -5.58 15.52 -1.19
C ASN A 62 -4.70 15.04 -0.02
N ARG A 63 -4.48 13.72 0.11
CA ARG A 63 -3.53 13.16 1.09
C ARG A 63 -2.08 13.46 0.76
N LEU A 64 -1.80 13.87 -0.45
CA LEU A 64 -0.45 14.33 -0.84
C LEU A 64 -0.02 15.62 -0.12
N ARG A 65 -0.94 16.29 0.58
CA ARG A 65 -0.59 17.36 1.54
C ARG A 65 0.34 16.85 2.65
N ASP A 66 0.20 15.60 3.04
CA ASP A 66 0.99 14.98 4.12
C ASP A 66 2.48 14.88 3.77
N ILE A 67 2.82 14.95 2.49
CA ILE A 67 4.20 14.98 1.99
C ILE A 67 4.65 16.38 1.54
N GLY A 68 3.96 17.42 2.01
CA GLY A 68 4.36 18.81 1.82
C GLY A 68 3.90 19.47 0.52
N LEU A 69 2.94 18.88 -0.21
CA LEU A 69 2.38 19.49 -1.41
C LEU A 69 1.17 20.36 -1.10
N THR A 70 1.06 21.49 -1.78
CA THR A 70 -0.14 22.34 -1.73
C THR A 70 -1.24 21.79 -2.63
N ASP A 71 -2.49 22.18 -2.38
CA ASP A 71 -3.63 21.78 -3.21
C ASP A 71 -3.43 22.17 -4.68
N LYS A 72 -2.88 23.34 -4.92
CA LYS A 72 -2.57 23.83 -6.26
C LYS A 72 -1.52 22.94 -6.94
N GLN A 73 -0.46 22.59 -6.24
CA GLN A 73 0.58 21.70 -6.78
C GLN A 73 0.02 20.31 -7.09
N ILE A 74 -0.84 19.77 -6.24
CA ILE A 74 -1.51 18.48 -6.47
C ILE A 74 -2.41 18.55 -7.69
N ALA A 75 -3.27 19.56 -7.78
CA ALA A 75 -4.21 19.72 -8.87
C ALA A 75 -3.52 19.92 -10.23
N GLU A 76 -2.48 20.73 -10.27
CA GLU A 76 -1.80 21.09 -11.51
C GLU A 76 -0.80 20.02 -12.00
N ASN A 77 -0.20 19.26 -11.08
CA ASN A 77 0.94 18.39 -11.41
C ASN A 77 0.68 16.90 -11.23
N LEU A 78 -0.36 16.50 -10.50
CA LEU A 78 -0.57 15.09 -10.13
C LEU A 78 -1.99 14.59 -10.40
N ALA A 79 -3.01 15.40 -10.27
CA ALA A 79 -4.39 14.99 -10.44
C ALA A 79 -4.85 15.04 -11.90
N PHE A 80 -4.19 14.28 -12.78
CA PHE A 80 -4.47 14.30 -14.22
C PHE A 80 -5.79 13.65 -14.61
N ALA A 81 -6.29 12.71 -13.80
CA ALA A 81 -7.51 11.95 -14.09
C ALA A 81 -8.78 12.59 -13.51
N THR A 82 -8.65 13.69 -12.80
CA THR A 82 -9.77 14.40 -12.15
C THR A 82 -9.44 15.87 -11.92
N ASP A 83 -10.46 16.69 -11.89
CA ASP A 83 -10.39 18.09 -11.49
C ASP A 83 -10.62 18.28 -9.97
N LYS A 84 -10.92 17.20 -9.25
CA LYS A 84 -11.22 17.19 -7.82
C LYS A 84 -10.19 16.43 -7.02
N ILE A 85 -9.32 17.13 -6.30
CA ILE A 85 -8.29 16.49 -5.45
C ILE A 85 -8.86 15.66 -4.30
N GLY A 86 -10.13 15.77 -3.99
CA GLY A 86 -10.83 14.89 -3.05
C GLY A 86 -11.13 13.49 -3.59
N ASP A 87 -10.98 13.27 -4.89
CA ASP A 87 -11.21 11.97 -5.50
C ASP A 87 -10.08 10.99 -5.20
N THR A 88 -10.38 9.70 -5.30
CA THR A 88 -9.40 8.64 -5.15
C THR A 88 -8.58 8.43 -6.41
N MET A 89 -7.37 7.92 -6.26
CA MET A 89 -6.45 7.63 -7.37
C MET A 89 -6.88 6.35 -8.08
N LYS A 90 -7.61 6.48 -9.18
CA LYS A 90 -8.09 5.34 -9.98
C LYS A 90 -7.35 5.26 -11.31
N ALA A 91 -7.05 4.05 -11.74
CA ALA A 91 -6.55 3.79 -13.08
C ALA A 91 -7.59 4.20 -14.14
N SER A 92 -7.10 4.63 -15.29
CA SER A 92 -7.97 5.10 -16.41
C SER A 92 -8.52 3.96 -17.27
N ILE A 93 -8.27 2.74 -16.88
CA ILE A 93 -8.72 1.55 -17.63
C ILE A 93 -10.12 1.17 -17.20
#